data_d3bc1fa94d3cf6dda3271a2f47b8818a
#
_entry.id   d3bc1fa94d3cf6dda3271a2f47b8818a
#
_cell.length_a   1.000
_cell.length_b   1.000
_cell.length_c   1.000
_cell.angle_alpha   90.00
_cell.angle_beta   90.00
_cell.angle_gamma   90.00
#
_symmetry.space_group_name_H-M   'P 1'
#
loop_
_entity.id
_entity.type
_entity.pdbx_description
1 polymer ?
#
loop_
_entity_poly.entity_id
_entity_poly.type
_entity_poly.pdbx_seq_one_letter_code
_entity_poly.pdbx_strand_id
1 'polypeptide(L)'
;MTYGSVETVKARTDPDFETFGFADESELDAWIETNLEEASSAIDGFCRRSFGEQSVTGEEASVINATEIRVTNYPVTSITEIREGDTVVDEDDYRITPTSNMPDRNAGVIERTDGTWRRRILAGGPDIEVDYEFGFESVPPVVDSVANEMVINIINEAEAEIASNRTQSLSMDGYSVTFDVVDMAQKGAIQQAQLDRLRGLRGVLA
;
A
#
# COMPACT_ATOMS: atom_id res chain seq x y z
N MET A 1 -5.73 3.65 -2.79
CA MET A 1 -5.95 2.52 -3.75
C MET A 1 -6.30 1.28 -2.94
N THR A 2 -7.29 0.49 -3.39
CA THR A 2 -7.71 -0.73 -2.70
C THR A 2 -6.98 -1.94 -3.30
N TYR A 3 -6.40 -2.79 -2.47
CA TYR A 3 -5.75 -4.05 -2.84
C TYR A 3 -6.70 -5.22 -2.59
N GLY A 4 -6.57 -6.26 -3.42
CA GLY A 4 -7.47 -7.39 -3.38
C GLY A 4 -8.79 -7.14 -4.11
N SER A 5 -9.75 -8.05 -3.95
CA SER A 5 -11.07 -7.92 -4.57
C SER A 5 -12.17 -8.63 -3.79
N VAL A 6 -13.36 -8.04 -3.78
CA VAL A 6 -14.59 -8.62 -3.19
C VAL A 6 -14.86 -10.01 -3.77
N GLU A 7 -14.74 -10.16 -5.10
CA GLU A 7 -14.96 -11.43 -5.79
C GLU A 7 -14.03 -12.53 -5.26
N THR A 8 -12.74 -12.23 -5.08
CA THR A 8 -11.76 -13.21 -4.57
C THR A 8 -12.05 -13.60 -3.12
N VAL A 9 -12.45 -12.64 -2.29
CA VAL A 9 -12.82 -12.88 -0.90
C VAL A 9 -14.04 -13.80 -0.85
N LYS A 10 -15.12 -13.45 -1.55
CA LYS A 10 -16.36 -14.23 -1.61
C LYS A 10 -16.15 -15.64 -2.16
N ALA A 11 -15.34 -15.78 -3.21
CA ALA A 11 -15.03 -17.10 -3.78
C ALA A 11 -14.34 -18.06 -2.80
N ARG A 12 -13.69 -17.53 -1.75
CA ARG A 12 -12.97 -18.33 -0.75
C ARG A 12 -13.73 -18.56 0.54
N THR A 13 -14.68 -17.69 0.87
CA THR A 13 -15.42 -17.74 2.15
C THR A 13 -16.90 -18.10 1.95
N ASP A 14 -17.45 -17.80 0.76
CA ASP A 14 -18.88 -18.00 0.44
C ASP A 14 -19.80 -17.43 1.55
N PRO A 15 -19.62 -16.16 1.96
CA PRO A 15 -20.33 -15.60 3.09
C PRO A 15 -21.79 -15.35 2.73
N ASP A 16 -22.70 -15.74 3.63
CA ASP A 16 -24.13 -15.49 3.48
C ASP A 16 -24.52 -14.18 4.18
N PHE A 17 -25.04 -13.20 3.41
CA PHE A 17 -25.40 -11.88 3.92
C PHE A 17 -26.42 -11.92 5.06
N GLU A 18 -27.38 -12.85 5.02
CA GLU A 18 -28.38 -13.01 6.09
C GLU A 18 -27.72 -13.44 7.42
N THR A 19 -26.68 -14.30 7.32
CA THR A 19 -25.93 -14.76 8.49
C THR A 19 -25.22 -13.61 9.20
N PHE A 20 -24.73 -12.63 8.44
CA PHE A 20 -24.07 -11.43 8.97
C PHE A 20 -25.05 -10.31 9.34
N GLY A 21 -26.35 -10.48 9.06
CA GLY A 21 -27.40 -9.52 9.38
C GLY A 21 -27.50 -8.36 8.39
N PHE A 22 -26.94 -8.50 7.19
CA PHE A 22 -27.09 -7.53 6.11
C PHE A 22 -28.45 -7.70 5.41
N ALA A 23 -28.97 -6.61 4.86
CA ALA A 23 -30.26 -6.64 4.18
C ALA A 23 -30.19 -7.34 2.81
N ASP A 24 -29.04 -7.26 2.14
CA ASP A 24 -28.82 -7.85 0.84
C ASP A 24 -27.31 -8.04 0.54
N GLU A 25 -27.02 -8.69 -0.59
CA GLU A 25 -25.68 -8.94 -1.10
C GLU A 25 -24.85 -7.66 -1.32
N SER A 26 -25.49 -6.56 -1.69
CA SER A 26 -24.82 -5.28 -1.94
C SER A 26 -24.27 -4.66 -0.66
N GLU A 27 -24.98 -4.82 0.47
CA GLU A 27 -24.49 -4.36 1.77
C GLU A 27 -23.30 -5.21 2.24
N LEU A 28 -23.35 -6.54 2.01
CA LEU A 28 -22.21 -7.42 2.28
C LEU A 28 -20.99 -7.03 1.43
N ASP A 29 -21.19 -6.79 0.13
CA ASP A 29 -20.11 -6.38 -0.78
C ASP A 29 -19.48 -5.05 -0.33
N ALA A 30 -20.30 -4.06 0.03
CA ALA A 30 -19.82 -2.77 0.53
C ALA A 30 -19.04 -2.92 1.85
N TRP A 31 -19.45 -3.83 2.73
CA TRP A 31 -18.73 -4.12 3.96
C TRP A 31 -17.37 -4.79 3.67
N ILE A 32 -17.31 -5.76 2.74
CA ILE A 32 -16.06 -6.39 2.31
C ILE A 32 -15.13 -5.35 1.68
N GLU A 33 -15.65 -4.47 0.82
CA GLU A 33 -14.87 -3.40 0.18
C GLU A 33 -14.27 -2.45 1.21
N THR A 34 -15.03 -2.04 2.22
CA THR A 34 -14.54 -1.21 3.33
C THR A 34 -13.38 -1.90 4.08
N ASN A 35 -13.50 -3.20 4.35
CA ASN A 35 -12.44 -3.96 5.02
C ASN A 35 -11.19 -4.11 4.14
N LEU A 36 -11.35 -4.24 2.81
CA LEU A 36 -10.23 -4.24 1.87
C LEU A 36 -9.52 -2.88 1.83
N GLU A 37 -10.24 -1.76 1.93
CA GLU A 37 -9.66 -0.42 2.03
C GLU A 37 -8.85 -0.25 3.32
N GLU A 38 -9.37 -0.73 4.45
CA GLU A 38 -8.66 -0.71 5.73
C GLU A 38 -7.41 -1.60 5.70
N ALA A 39 -7.52 -2.81 5.13
CA ALA A 39 -6.39 -3.71 4.94
C ALA A 39 -5.31 -3.06 4.04
N SER A 40 -5.73 -2.39 2.97
CA SER A 40 -4.82 -1.66 2.07
C SER A 40 -4.09 -0.55 2.79
N SER A 41 -4.80 0.23 3.60
CA SER A 41 -4.20 1.29 4.42
C SER A 41 -3.19 0.73 5.44
N ALA A 42 -3.49 -0.42 6.05
CA ALA A 42 -2.58 -1.10 6.97
C ALA A 42 -1.32 -1.61 6.24
N ILE A 43 -1.47 -2.13 5.01
CA ILE A 43 -0.36 -2.58 4.17
C ILE A 43 0.53 -1.39 3.78
N ASP A 44 -0.05 -0.28 3.31
CA ASP A 44 0.69 0.93 2.96
C ASP A 44 1.45 1.47 4.17
N GLY A 45 0.79 1.53 5.33
CA GLY A 45 1.42 1.95 6.59
C GLY A 45 2.58 1.05 7.01
N PHE A 46 2.42 -0.28 6.90
CA PHE A 46 3.47 -1.24 7.23
C PHE A 46 4.65 -1.17 6.25
N CYS A 47 4.34 -1.10 4.95
CA CYS A 47 5.35 -1.02 3.89
C CYS A 47 5.94 0.39 3.75
N ARG A 48 5.30 1.42 4.34
CA ARG A 48 5.66 2.84 4.22
C ARG A 48 5.71 3.30 2.77
N ARG A 49 4.79 2.79 1.96
CA ARG A 49 4.66 3.12 0.54
C ARG A 49 3.32 2.61 0.01
N SER A 50 2.82 3.26 -1.02
CA SER A 50 1.73 2.74 -1.86
C SER A 50 2.28 1.89 -3.00
N PHE A 51 1.48 0.93 -3.48
CA PHE A 51 1.86 0.03 -4.58
C PHE A 51 1.18 0.39 -5.91
N GLY A 52 0.21 1.30 -5.91
CA GLY A 52 -0.42 1.77 -7.14
C GLY A 52 0.39 2.88 -7.82
N GLU A 53 0.15 3.07 -9.12
CA GLU A 53 0.71 4.20 -9.85
C GLU A 53 0.21 5.52 -9.29
N GLN A 54 1.13 6.44 -9.07
CA GLN A 54 0.88 7.80 -8.59
C GLN A 54 1.89 8.76 -9.20
N SER A 55 1.54 10.05 -9.21
CA SER A 55 2.44 11.13 -9.63
C SER A 55 2.73 12.09 -8.50
N VAL A 56 3.93 12.64 -8.50
CA VAL A 56 4.37 13.70 -7.60
C VAL A 56 4.93 14.84 -8.43
N THR A 57 4.62 16.07 -8.01
CA THR A 57 5.11 17.29 -8.65
C THR A 57 5.84 18.14 -7.62
N GLY A 58 7.02 18.64 -7.97
CA GLY A 58 7.81 19.56 -7.15
C GLY A 58 8.39 18.92 -5.88
N GLU A 59 8.73 17.62 -5.90
CA GLU A 59 9.40 17.01 -4.77
C GLU A 59 10.86 17.44 -4.70
N GLU A 60 11.27 17.99 -3.56
CA GLU A 60 12.68 18.31 -3.30
C GLU A 60 13.47 17.01 -3.07
N ALA A 61 14.34 16.67 -4.02
CA ALA A 61 15.13 15.47 -3.97
C ALA A 61 16.29 15.57 -2.98
N SER A 62 16.56 14.46 -2.27
CA SER A 62 17.71 14.35 -1.37
C SER A 62 18.98 14.04 -2.15
N VAL A 63 20.03 14.87 -1.98
CA VAL A 63 21.33 14.65 -2.62
C VAL A 63 22.11 13.56 -1.86
N ILE A 64 22.39 12.43 -2.50
CA ILE A 64 23.20 11.33 -1.95
C ILE A 64 24.69 11.65 -2.10
N ASN A 65 25.10 11.96 -3.32
CA ASN A 65 26.49 12.31 -3.65
C ASN A 65 26.52 13.31 -4.85
N ALA A 66 27.70 13.52 -5.44
CA ALA A 66 27.85 14.46 -6.54
C ALA A 66 27.03 14.13 -7.80
N THR A 67 26.78 12.86 -8.05
CA THR A 67 26.08 12.38 -9.26
C THR A 67 24.74 11.74 -8.98
N GLU A 68 24.36 11.52 -7.73
CA GLU A 68 23.12 10.80 -7.36
C GLU A 68 22.24 11.63 -6.44
N ILE A 69 20.95 11.68 -6.78
CA ILE A 69 19.87 12.17 -5.95
C ILE A 69 18.87 11.06 -5.68
N ARG A 70 18.06 11.23 -4.64
CA ARG A 70 16.99 10.28 -4.30
C ARG A 70 15.68 11.02 -4.09
N VAL A 71 14.62 10.45 -4.65
CA VAL A 71 13.23 10.79 -4.36
C VAL A 71 12.64 9.85 -3.31
N THR A 72 11.59 10.28 -2.65
CA THR A 72 10.98 9.55 -1.52
C THR A 72 10.21 8.32 -1.98
N ASN A 73 9.49 8.45 -3.10
CA ASN A 73 8.61 7.37 -3.58
C ASN A 73 9.29 6.57 -4.69
N TYR A 74 9.07 5.26 -4.67
CA TYR A 74 9.65 4.33 -5.65
C TYR A 74 8.81 3.05 -5.76
N PRO A 75 8.96 2.23 -6.83
CA PRO A 75 9.87 2.46 -7.97
C PRO A 75 9.42 3.68 -8.77
N VAL A 76 10.37 4.48 -9.25
CA VAL A 76 10.10 5.55 -10.21
C VAL A 76 9.87 4.88 -11.57
N THR A 77 8.73 5.18 -12.19
CA THR A 77 8.36 4.62 -13.51
C THR A 77 8.72 5.57 -14.63
N SER A 78 8.54 6.87 -14.41
CA SER A 78 8.92 7.91 -15.35
C SER A 78 9.33 9.20 -14.63
N ILE A 79 10.15 10.02 -15.26
CA ILE A 79 10.48 11.36 -14.81
C ILE A 79 9.92 12.32 -15.83
N THR A 80 9.07 13.25 -15.37
CA THR A 80 8.46 14.27 -16.24
C THR A 80 9.38 15.47 -16.38
N GLU A 81 9.98 15.91 -15.28
CA GLU A 81 10.90 17.04 -15.29
C GLU A 81 11.83 17.00 -14.07
N ILE A 82 13.06 17.44 -14.24
CA ILE A 82 13.98 17.74 -13.13
C ILE A 82 14.42 19.19 -13.26
N ARG A 83 14.37 19.94 -12.16
CA ARG A 83 14.86 21.33 -12.09
C ARG A 83 15.97 21.47 -11.07
N GLU A 84 17.00 22.19 -11.45
CA GLU A 84 18.01 22.73 -10.53
C GLU A 84 17.79 24.24 -10.38
N GLY A 85 17.04 24.66 -9.37
CA GLY A 85 16.52 26.02 -9.26
C GLY A 85 15.61 26.37 -10.44
N ASP A 86 15.95 27.38 -11.22
CA ASP A 86 15.17 27.82 -12.40
C ASP A 86 15.57 27.08 -13.70
N THR A 87 16.52 26.12 -13.64
CA THR A 87 17.05 25.46 -14.85
C THR A 87 16.49 24.05 -14.95
N VAL A 88 15.81 23.76 -16.06
CA VAL A 88 15.39 22.40 -16.41
C VAL A 88 16.61 21.60 -16.87
N VAL A 89 16.74 20.40 -16.35
CA VAL A 89 17.80 19.43 -16.72
C VAL A 89 17.33 18.64 -17.93
N ASP A 90 18.20 18.49 -18.94
CA ASP A 90 17.90 17.71 -20.14
C ASP A 90 17.71 16.22 -19.78
N GLU A 91 16.74 15.56 -20.42
CA GLU A 91 16.43 14.15 -20.13
C GLU A 91 17.60 13.19 -20.49
N ASP A 92 18.46 13.60 -21.42
CA ASP A 92 19.66 12.83 -21.80
C ASP A 92 20.77 12.91 -20.74
N ASP A 93 20.69 13.89 -19.81
CA ASP A 93 21.71 14.16 -18.77
C ASP A 93 21.50 13.36 -17.49
N TYR A 94 20.43 12.56 -17.37
CA TYR A 94 20.17 11.74 -16.19
C TYR A 94 19.55 10.38 -16.56
N ARG A 95 19.59 9.48 -15.59
CA ARG A 95 18.90 8.19 -15.69
C ARG A 95 18.40 7.71 -14.34
N ILE A 96 17.33 6.92 -14.34
CA ILE A 96 16.87 6.18 -13.17
C ILE A 96 17.83 5.01 -12.95
N THR A 97 18.42 4.91 -11.76
CA THR A 97 19.35 3.83 -11.44
C THR A 97 18.58 2.58 -11.04
N PRO A 98 18.65 1.47 -11.80
CA PRO A 98 17.99 0.22 -11.42
C PRO A 98 18.67 -0.36 -10.17
N THR A 99 17.87 -0.85 -9.24
CA THR A 99 18.38 -1.63 -8.12
C THR A 99 18.73 -3.03 -8.63
N SER A 100 20.01 -3.37 -8.62
CA SER A 100 20.63 -4.62 -9.09
C SER A 100 19.67 -5.74 -9.54
N ASN A 101 19.78 -6.20 -10.77
CA ASN A 101 19.12 -7.36 -11.39
C ASN A 101 17.58 -7.32 -11.54
N MET A 102 16.90 -6.26 -11.08
CA MET A 102 15.46 -6.08 -11.26
C MET A 102 15.20 -4.66 -11.78
N PRO A 103 15.09 -4.47 -13.09
CA PRO A 103 14.87 -3.14 -13.69
C PRO A 103 13.60 -2.47 -13.19
N ASP A 104 12.57 -3.25 -12.84
CA ASP A 104 11.30 -2.76 -12.30
C ASP A 104 11.36 -2.39 -10.81
N ARG A 105 12.53 -2.50 -10.17
CA ARG A 105 12.75 -2.19 -8.76
C ARG A 105 13.91 -1.22 -8.61
N ASN A 106 13.67 0.06 -8.86
CA ASN A 106 14.62 1.09 -8.48
C ASN A 106 14.28 1.61 -7.07
N ALA A 107 15.28 2.13 -6.39
CA ALA A 107 15.14 2.69 -5.03
C ALA A 107 14.92 4.22 -5.05
N GLY A 108 14.35 4.75 -6.14
CA GLY A 108 14.15 6.19 -6.31
C GLY A 108 15.46 6.97 -6.51
N VAL A 109 16.54 6.28 -6.92
CA VAL A 109 17.84 6.93 -7.17
C VAL A 109 17.92 7.36 -8.63
N ILE A 110 18.25 8.63 -8.84
CA ILE A 110 18.45 9.24 -10.15
C ILE A 110 19.91 9.66 -10.25
N GLU A 111 20.60 9.13 -11.26
CA GLU A 111 22.01 9.41 -11.51
C GLU A 111 22.16 10.43 -12.64
N ARG A 112 22.99 11.43 -12.43
CA ARG A 112 23.39 12.34 -13.48
C ARG A 112 24.45 11.68 -14.37
N THR A 113 24.23 11.68 -15.68
CA THR A 113 25.13 11.08 -16.67
C THR A 113 26.16 12.06 -17.21
N ASP A 114 25.82 13.34 -17.23
CA ASP A 114 26.73 14.42 -17.63
C ASP A 114 26.87 15.47 -16.51
N GLY A 115 28.07 15.51 -15.92
CA GLY A 115 28.39 16.48 -14.86
C GLY A 115 28.01 16.02 -13.44
N THR A 116 27.63 16.96 -12.63
CA THR A 116 27.27 16.75 -11.22
C THR A 116 26.05 17.57 -10.85
N TRP A 117 25.25 17.06 -9.92
CA TRP A 117 24.17 17.82 -9.31
C TRP A 117 24.74 19.03 -8.56
N ARG A 118 24.16 20.21 -8.75
CA ARG A 118 24.56 21.41 -8.05
C ARG A 118 24.18 21.30 -6.58
N ARG A 119 25.12 20.87 -5.78
CA ARG A 119 24.91 20.55 -4.38
C ARG A 119 24.61 21.81 -3.57
N ARG A 120 23.54 21.77 -2.77
CA ARG A 120 23.32 22.70 -1.66
C ARG A 120 24.35 22.47 -0.55
N ILE A 121 25.65 22.75 -0.80
CA ILE A 121 26.72 22.58 0.21
C ILE A 121 26.70 23.71 1.24
N LEU A 122 26.13 24.87 0.87
CA LEU A 122 25.97 26.05 1.73
C LEU A 122 24.52 26.53 1.59
N ALA A 123 23.98 27.11 2.67
CA ALA A 123 22.64 27.72 2.65
C ALA A 123 22.52 28.67 1.43
N GLY A 124 21.73 28.31 0.42
CA GLY A 124 21.52 29.08 -0.81
C GLY A 124 21.90 28.38 -2.13
N GLY A 125 22.27 27.10 -2.13
CA GLY A 125 22.32 26.31 -3.39
C GLY A 125 20.90 26.10 -3.94
N PRO A 126 20.75 25.84 -5.28
CA PRO A 126 19.45 25.56 -5.86
C PRO A 126 18.88 24.27 -5.28
N ASP A 127 17.58 24.27 -5.02
CA ASP A 127 16.84 23.07 -4.70
C ASP A 127 16.74 22.22 -5.97
N ILE A 128 16.78 20.92 -5.85
CA ILE A 128 16.56 20.00 -6.95
C ILE A 128 15.14 19.47 -6.80
N GLU A 129 14.27 19.92 -7.68
CA GLU A 129 12.87 19.51 -7.72
C GLU A 129 12.68 18.47 -8.82
N VAL A 130 11.88 17.44 -8.53
CA VAL A 130 11.59 16.36 -9.44
C VAL A 130 10.09 16.17 -9.56
N ASP A 131 9.62 16.18 -10.81
CA ASP A 131 8.27 15.78 -11.20
C ASP A 131 8.37 14.36 -11.77
N TYR A 132 7.67 13.39 -11.16
CA TYR A 132 7.83 12.00 -11.55
C TYR A 132 6.59 11.16 -11.27
N GLU A 133 6.52 10.02 -11.92
CA GLU A 133 5.55 8.96 -11.65
C GLU A 133 6.25 7.80 -10.94
N PHE A 134 5.53 7.17 -10.04
CA PHE A 134 6.05 6.04 -9.26
C PHE A 134 4.96 5.00 -8.99
N GLY A 135 5.38 3.82 -8.55
CA GLY A 135 4.49 2.72 -8.22
C GLY A 135 4.65 1.54 -9.17
N PHE A 136 3.65 0.71 -9.23
CA PHE A 136 3.63 -0.47 -10.10
C PHE A 136 2.45 -0.35 -11.07
N GLU A 137 2.67 -0.65 -12.34
CA GLU A 137 1.61 -0.76 -13.35
C GLU A 137 0.54 -1.78 -12.93
N SER A 138 0.98 -2.87 -12.29
CA SER A 138 0.09 -3.80 -11.62
C SER A 138 0.59 -4.07 -10.20
N VAL A 139 -0.32 -4.03 -9.24
CA VAL A 139 -0.01 -4.33 -7.84
C VAL A 139 0.65 -5.71 -7.74
N PRO A 140 1.76 -5.86 -6.99
CA PRO A 140 2.38 -7.17 -6.81
C PRO A 140 1.38 -8.19 -6.25
N PRO A 141 1.24 -9.38 -6.85
CA PRO A 141 0.22 -10.37 -6.43
C PRO A 141 0.27 -10.76 -4.95
N VAL A 142 1.43 -10.63 -4.31
CA VAL A 142 1.56 -10.88 -2.87
C VAL A 142 0.83 -9.83 -2.04
N VAL A 143 0.74 -8.59 -2.51
CA VAL A 143 0.02 -7.49 -1.83
C VAL A 143 -1.48 -7.77 -1.87
N ASP A 144 -2.03 -8.07 -3.06
CA ASP A 144 -3.44 -8.46 -3.23
C ASP A 144 -3.78 -9.70 -2.40
N SER A 145 -2.89 -10.71 -2.41
CA SER A 145 -3.09 -11.93 -1.62
C SER A 145 -3.16 -11.63 -0.12
N VAL A 146 -2.30 -10.76 0.39
CA VAL A 146 -2.29 -10.38 1.80
C VAL A 146 -3.55 -9.60 2.16
N ALA A 147 -3.98 -8.63 1.34
CA ALA A 147 -5.21 -7.89 1.56
C ALA A 147 -6.44 -8.83 1.63
N ASN A 148 -6.57 -9.71 0.63
CA ASN A 148 -7.65 -10.70 0.62
C ASN A 148 -7.63 -11.60 1.86
N GLU A 149 -6.46 -12.12 2.25
CA GLU A 149 -6.33 -12.99 3.42
C GLU A 149 -6.67 -12.27 4.74
N MET A 150 -6.36 -10.98 4.87
CA MET A 150 -6.76 -10.20 6.04
C MET A 150 -8.28 -10.14 6.16
N VAL A 151 -8.99 -9.89 5.07
CA VAL A 151 -10.46 -9.82 5.07
C VAL A 151 -11.10 -11.20 5.24
N ILE A 152 -10.56 -12.24 4.59
CA ILE A 152 -11.00 -13.63 4.79
C ILE A 152 -10.92 -14.04 6.26
N ASN A 153 -9.87 -13.64 6.96
CA ASN A 153 -9.75 -13.95 8.38
C ASN A 153 -10.81 -13.21 9.22
N ILE A 154 -11.12 -11.97 8.87
CA ILE A 154 -12.19 -11.20 9.55
C ILE A 154 -13.53 -11.94 9.37
N ILE A 155 -13.85 -12.39 8.16
CA ILE A 155 -15.08 -13.14 7.87
C ILE A 155 -15.13 -14.43 8.68
N ASN A 156 -14.08 -15.27 8.62
CA ASN A 156 -14.01 -16.54 9.34
C ASN A 156 -14.17 -16.38 10.87
N GLU A 157 -13.56 -15.34 11.43
CA GLU A 157 -13.68 -15.05 12.85
C GLU A 157 -15.09 -14.57 13.21
N ALA A 158 -15.69 -13.71 12.39
CA ALA A 158 -17.08 -13.26 12.60
C ALA A 158 -18.06 -14.44 12.50
N GLU A 159 -17.90 -15.35 11.54
CA GLU A 159 -18.70 -16.57 11.43
C GLU A 159 -18.55 -17.48 12.66
N ALA A 160 -17.32 -17.66 13.14
CA ALA A 160 -17.07 -18.47 14.34
C ALA A 160 -17.72 -17.87 15.58
N GLU A 161 -17.71 -16.54 15.72
CA GLU A 161 -18.37 -15.83 16.81
C GLU A 161 -19.89 -15.94 16.73
N ILE A 162 -20.48 -15.76 15.54
CA ILE A 162 -21.90 -15.95 15.28
C ILE A 162 -22.33 -17.38 15.65
N ALA A 163 -21.57 -18.39 15.20
CA ALA A 163 -21.84 -19.79 15.51
C ALA A 163 -21.77 -20.08 17.03
N SER A 164 -20.77 -19.51 17.72
CA SER A 164 -20.63 -19.64 19.18
C SER A 164 -21.80 -19.01 19.93
N ASN A 165 -22.22 -17.80 19.54
CA ASN A 165 -23.33 -17.09 20.16
C ASN A 165 -24.68 -17.77 19.89
N ARG A 166 -24.91 -18.32 18.70
CA ARG A 166 -26.09 -19.15 18.40
C ARG A 166 -26.17 -20.40 19.29
N THR A 167 -25.02 -20.99 19.59
CA THR A 167 -24.97 -22.16 20.51
C THR A 167 -25.30 -21.78 21.95
N GLN A 168 -24.95 -20.57 22.39
CA GLN A 168 -25.29 -20.05 23.72
C GLN A 168 -26.74 -19.55 23.81
N SER A 169 -27.32 -19.00 22.74
CA SER A 169 -28.70 -18.50 22.70
C SER A 169 -29.76 -19.61 22.66
N LEU A 170 -29.39 -20.84 22.27
CA LEU A 170 -30.27 -22.01 22.40
C LEU A 170 -30.56 -22.37 23.87
N SER A 171 -29.85 -21.76 24.82
CA SER A 171 -30.06 -21.99 26.24
C SER A 171 -30.74 -20.79 26.99
N MET A 172 -31.07 -19.68 26.31
CA MET A 172 -31.70 -18.49 26.91
C MET A 172 -32.70 -17.84 25.95
N ASP A 173 -33.97 -17.85 26.35
CA ASP A 173 -35.06 -17.15 25.68
C ASP A 173 -34.80 -15.63 25.50
N GLY A 174 -34.81 -15.15 24.28
CA GLY A 174 -35.28 -13.80 23.96
C GLY A 174 -34.28 -12.66 24.01
N TYR A 175 -33.03 -12.75 23.46
CA TYR A 175 -32.17 -11.57 23.26
C TYR A 175 -31.72 -11.42 21.80
N SER A 176 -32.04 -10.25 21.22
CA SER A 176 -31.45 -9.75 19.97
C SER A 176 -30.03 -9.26 20.26
N VAL A 177 -29.02 -9.92 19.74
CA VAL A 177 -27.63 -9.49 19.86
C VAL A 177 -27.30 -8.63 18.65
N THR A 178 -27.05 -7.34 18.87
CA THR A 178 -26.43 -6.46 17.88
C THR A 178 -24.93 -6.76 17.90
N PHE A 179 -24.40 -7.28 16.80
CA PHE A 179 -22.97 -7.52 16.69
C PHE A 179 -22.27 -6.16 16.50
N ASP A 180 -21.45 -5.75 17.47
CA ASP A 180 -20.44 -4.74 17.23
C ASP A 180 -19.42 -5.34 16.25
N VAL A 181 -19.31 -4.74 15.06
CA VAL A 181 -18.31 -5.10 14.06
C VAL A 181 -16.94 -5.06 14.73
N VAL A 182 -16.28 -6.20 14.78
CA VAL A 182 -15.06 -6.41 15.54
C VAL A 182 -13.99 -5.43 15.07
N ASP A 183 -13.52 -4.58 15.95
CA ASP A 183 -12.47 -3.59 15.71
C ASP A 183 -11.18 -4.31 15.29
N MET A 184 -10.71 -4.05 14.05
CA MET A 184 -9.47 -4.60 13.47
C MET A 184 -8.23 -4.35 14.35
N ALA A 185 -8.26 -3.35 15.20
CA ALA A 185 -7.16 -2.99 16.11
C ALA A 185 -6.91 -4.05 17.20
N GLN A 186 -7.87 -4.89 17.53
CA GLN A 186 -7.73 -5.91 18.59
C GLN A 186 -7.09 -7.23 18.12
N LYS A 187 -6.90 -7.43 16.81
CA LYS A 187 -6.43 -8.70 16.22
C LYS A 187 -4.96 -8.69 15.79
N GLY A 188 -4.12 -7.98 16.51
CA GLY A 188 -2.72 -7.69 16.15
C GLY A 188 -1.82 -8.87 15.79
N ALA A 189 -2.07 -10.11 16.25
CA ALA A 189 -1.16 -11.22 16.02
C ALA A 189 -1.32 -11.86 14.62
N ILE A 190 -2.56 -12.01 14.12
CA ILE A 190 -2.83 -12.62 12.81
C ILE A 190 -2.46 -11.64 11.69
N GLN A 191 -2.82 -10.36 11.85
CA GLN A 191 -2.43 -9.31 10.92
C GLN A 191 -0.91 -9.18 10.82
N GLN A 192 -0.17 -9.30 11.93
CA GLN A 192 1.28 -9.21 11.92
C GLN A 192 1.94 -10.32 11.11
N ALA A 193 1.44 -11.56 11.21
CA ALA A 193 1.97 -12.70 10.44
C ALA A 193 1.79 -12.52 8.93
N GLN A 194 0.69 -11.90 8.49
CA GLN A 194 0.43 -11.60 7.08
C GLN A 194 1.27 -10.43 6.59
N LEU A 195 1.36 -9.36 7.37
CA LEU A 195 2.22 -8.21 7.06
C LEU A 195 3.70 -8.61 7.00
N ASP A 196 4.14 -9.58 7.79
CA ASP A 196 5.52 -10.10 7.74
C ASP A 196 5.90 -10.69 6.38
N ARG A 197 4.94 -11.18 5.60
CA ARG A 197 5.16 -11.62 4.19
C ARG A 197 5.55 -10.47 3.28
N LEU A 198 5.20 -9.25 3.65
CA LEU A 198 5.50 -8.03 2.90
C LEU A 198 6.84 -7.40 3.31
N ARG A 199 7.59 -7.97 4.25
CA ARG A 199 8.86 -7.40 4.72
C ARG A 199 9.84 -7.09 3.59
N GLY A 200 9.89 -7.95 2.56
CA GLY A 200 10.75 -7.75 1.39
C GLY A 200 10.33 -6.59 0.47
N LEU A 201 9.10 -6.09 0.64
CA LEU A 201 8.56 -4.96 -0.12
C LEU A 201 8.57 -3.65 0.68
N ARG A 202 9.02 -3.71 1.93
CA ARG A 202 9.06 -2.56 2.83
C ARG A 202 10.02 -1.50 2.31
N GLY A 203 9.58 -0.25 2.32
CA GLY A 203 10.41 0.89 2.00
C GLY A 203 11.63 1.00 2.92
N VAL A 204 12.78 1.33 2.35
CA VAL A 204 13.98 1.64 3.13
C VAL A 204 13.78 3.02 3.74
N LEU A 205 14.05 3.17 5.03
CA LEU A 205 14.10 4.48 5.67
C LEU A 205 15.22 5.30 5.00
N ALA A 206 14.87 6.47 4.47
CA ALA A 206 15.82 7.47 4.02
C ALA A 206 16.58 8.06 5.22
#